data_53f159bca36d9e9c991848a1b0e8e231
#
_entry.id   53f159bca36d9e9c991848a1b0e8e231
#
_cell.length_a   1.000
_cell.length_b   1.000
_cell.length_c   1.000
_cell.angle_alpha   90.00
_cell.angle_beta   90.00
_cell.angle_gamma   90.00
#
_symmetry.space_group_name_H-M   'P 1'
#
loop_
_entity.id
_entity.type
_entity.pdbx_description
1 polymer ?
#
loop_
_entity_poly.entity_id
_entity_poly.type
_entity_poly.pdbx_seq_one_letter_code
_entity_poly.pdbx_strand_id
1 'polypeptide(L)'
;MNYISSIVNPAPGKFMVAKSPIEDFNNGTILTVNPGERALFVNQGEIVQIFHNGRYELTTNNYPFLNIFRRFLANGQLTYRCSIFFITETQSAEVLWGFPLQVRDPIQNIFTKIFVRGAYTLRVNDGGKLLLTLLGMNVNFMAAQDTKAFFGNRIQQQITNLLARYINSSQREVIELCNDNIGVATEITPLLGSIIEDCGLEIVNFSISAMQVDENDPNRRFLEMAYAKRREMEIMGNQYAVIKETDIRTNASKTPFANYHPQNYSPTTSIGGSAVAPQGQSNTNGGNDLMQRLKELRSLMDEGLITEAEYNETRLRILNNII
;
A
#
# COMPACT_ATOMS: atom_id res chain seq x y z
N MET A 1 -0.69 -39.69 47.28
CA MET A 1 -0.95 -38.25 47.14
C MET A 1 -1.40 -38.00 45.70
N ASN A 2 -2.69 -37.65 45.53
CA ASN A 2 -3.17 -37.25 44.20
C ASN A 2 -2.59 -35.86 43.89
N TYR A 3 -1.59 -35.80 43.06
CA TYR A 3 -1.13 -34.51 42.52
C TYR A 3 -2.22 -34.01 41.58
N ILE A 4 -3.01 -33.06 42.03
CA ILE A 4 -3.89 -32.31 41.16
C ILE A 4 -2.97 -31.43 40.33
N SER A 5 -2.73 -31.80 39.07
CA SER A 5 -1.98 -30.96 38.16
C SER A 5 -2.88 -29.80 37.75
N SER A 6 -2.29 -28.62 37.59
CA SER A 6 -2.95 -27.45 37.08
C SER A 6 -2.41 -27.15 35.70
N ILE A 7 -3.29 -26.93 34.74
CA ILE A 7 -2.95 -26.53 33.35
C ILE A 7 -3.33 -25.08 33.21
N VAL A 8 -2.34 -24.25 32.89
CA VAL A 8 -2.50 -22.81 32.66
C VAL A 8 -1.65 -22.39 31.44
N ASN A 9 -1.97 -21.26 30.85
CA ASN A 9 -1.13 -20.70 29.81
C ASN A 9 0.29 -20.46 30.36
N PRO A 10 1.35 -21.06 29.76
CA PRO A 10 2.71 -20.91 30.24
C PRO A 10 3.29 -19.51 29.98
N ALA A 11 2.67 -18.73 29.08
CA ALA A 11 3.16 -17.42 28.67
C ALA A 11 2.01 -16.47 28.33
N PRO A 12 1.16 -16.11 29.32
CA PRO A 12 -0.02 -15.29 29.10
C PRO A 12 0.37 -13.92 28.49
N GLY A 13 -0.34 -13.52 27.42
CA GLY A 13 -0.11 -12.25 26.72
C GLY A 13 1.19 -12.13 25.92
N LYS A 14 2.09 -13.13 25.97
CA LYS A 14 3.38 -13.08 25.26
C LYS A 14 3.27 -13.56 23.81
N PHE A 15 2.43 -14.57 23.57
CA PHE A 15 2.24 -15.17 22.26
C PHE A 15 0.77 -15.21 21.90
N MET A 16 0.47 -15.13 20.57
CA MET A 16 -0.90 -15.35 20.09
C MET A 16 -1.34 -16.78 20.30
N VAL A 17 -0.42 -17.74 20.17
CA VAL A 17 -0.63 -19.18 20.40
C VAL A 17 0.49 -19.69 21.30
N ALA A 18 0.13 -20.34 22.39
CA ALA A 18 1.07 -20.98 23.29
C ALA A 18 0.66 -22.44 23.50
N LYS A 19 1.60 -23.37 23.32
CA LYS A 19 1.37 -24.79 23.63
C LYS A 19 1.63 -25.04 25.10
N SER A 20 0.71 -25.76 25.77
CA SER A 20 0.95 -26.25 27.13
C SER A 20 2.14 -27.22 27.13
N PRO A 21 3.06 -27.09 28.08
CA PRO A 21 4.09 -28.12 28.32
C PRO A 21 3.53 -29.41 28.88
N ILE A 22 2.31 -29.36 29.44
CA ILE A 22 1.62 -30.51 30.06
C ILE A 22 0.79 -31.17 28.97
N GLU A 23 1.23 -32.33 28.49
CA GLU A 23 0.51 -33.15 27.52
C GLU A 23 -0.20 -34.35 28.21
N ASP A 24 0.35 -34.81 29.32
CA ASP A 24 -0.22 -35.92 30.12
C ASP A 24 -0.78 -35.36 31.45
N PHE A 25 -2.04 -35.61 31.72
CA PHE A 25 -2.71 -35.15 32.94
C PHE A 25 -3.69 -36.18 33.48
N ASN A 26 -3.99 -36.08 34.78
CA ASN A 26 -4.85 -37.01 35.49
C ASN A 26 -6.31 -36.52 35.54
N ASN A 27 -7.22 -37.43 35.81
CA ASN A 27 -8.63 -37.11 36.10
C ASN A 27 -8.70 -36.15 37.30
N GLY A 28 -9.46 -35.08 37.20
CA GLY A 28 -9.55 -34.00 38.18
C GLY A 28 -8.49 -32.91 38.08
N THR A 29 -7.68 -32.91 37.04
CA THR A 29 -6.78 -31.79 36.73
C THR A 29 -7.58 -30.50 36.50
N ILE A 30 -7.08 -29.38 37.01
CA ILE A 30 -7.71 -28.09 36.87
C ILE A 30 -7.12 -27.38 35.66
N LEU A 31 -7.99 -27.05 34.68
CA LEU A 31 -7.68 -26.15 33.58
C LEU A 31 -8.11 -24.73 33.96
N THR A 32 -7.20 -23.79 33.89
CA THR A 32 -7.50 -22.36 34.05
C THR A 32 -7.23 -21.63 32.76
N VAL A 33 -8.27 -20.97 32.23
CA VAL A 33 -8.20 -20.11 31.02
C VAL A 33 -8.46 -18.69 31.47
N ASN A 34 -7.49 -17.81 31.24
CA ASN A 34 -7.57 -16.42 31.66
C ASN A 34 -8.58 -15.63 30.81
N PRO A 35 -9.06 -14.47 31.27
CA PRO A 35 -9.82 -13.54 30.45
C PRO A 35 -9.04 -13.12 29.20
N GLY A 36 -9.70 -13.15 28.04
CA GLY A 36 -9.06 -12.85 26.76
C GLY A 36 -8.24 -14.00 26.16
N GLU A 37 -8.39 -15.22 26.72
CA GLU A 37 -7.78 -16.43 26.20
C GLU A 37 -8.85 -17.50 25.91
N ARG A 38 -8.49 -18.44 25.03
CA ARG A 38 -9.18 -19.73 24.83
C ARG A 38 -8.19 -20.87 24.93
N ALA A 39 -8.64 -22.03 25.45
CA ALA A 39 -7.85 -23.26 25.41
C ALA A 39 -8.46 -24.22 24.40
N LEU A 40 -7.65 -24.75 23.47
CA LEU A 40 -8.02 -25.70 22.43
C LEU A 40 -7.38 -27.06 22.75
N PHE A 41 -8.20 -28.09 22.85
CA PHE A 41 -7.76 -29.47 22.99
C PHE A 41 -7.67 -30.10 21.61
N VAL A 42 -6.49 -30.59 21.24
CA VAL A 42 -6.18 -31.10 19.91
C VAL A 42 -5.78 -32.57 19.99
N ASN A 43 -6.41 -33.39 19.15
CA ASN A 43 -6.08 -34.79 18.95
C ASN A 43 -5.77 -35.06 17.49
N GLN A 44 -4.54 -35.53 17.20
CA GLN A 44 -4.13 -35.91 15.85
C GLN A 44 -4.39 -34.82 14.77
N GLY A 45 -4.27 -33.55 15.17
CA GLY A 45 -4.50 -32.42 14.27
C GLY A 45 -5.93 -31.89 14.24
N GLU A 46 -6.89 -32.53 14.92
CA GLU A 46 -8.26 -32.06 15.03
C GLU A 46 -8.51 -31.36 16.36
N ILE A 47 -9.24 -30.24 16.32
CA ILE A 47 -9.71 -29.54 17.51
C ILE A 47 -10.93 -30.27 18.06
N VAL A 48 -10.77 -30.94 19.19
CA VAL A 48 -11.85 -31.72 19.80
C VAL A 48 -12.73 -30.87 20.71
N GLN A 49 -12.15 -29.94 21.44
CA GLN A 49 -12.87 -29.10 22.40
C GLN A 49 -12.21 -27.73 22.53
N ILE A 50 -13.05 -26.71 22.71
CA ILE A 50 -12.65 -25.32 22.98
C ILE A 50 -13.20 -24.91 24.33
N PHE A 51 -12.34 -24.38 25.21
CA PHE A 51 -12.70 -23.81 26.49
C PHE A 51 -12.55 -22.29 26.45
N HIS A 52 -13.56 -21.59 26.87
CA HIS A 52 -13.53 -20.14 27.08
C HIS A 52 -12.86 -19.81 28.42
N ASN A 53 -12.77 -18.51 28.73
CA ASN A 53 -12.25 -18.06 30.02
C ASN A 53 -13.01 -18.70 31.18
N GLY A 54 -12.28 -19.18 32.17
CA GLY A 54 -12.86 -19.85 33.33
C GLY A 54 -11.92 -20.88 33.95
N ARG A 55 -12.46 -21.57 34.97
CA ARG A 55 -11.78 -22.66 35.68
C ARG A 55 -12.59 -23.93 35.53
N TYR A 56 -11.96 -24.97 35.04
CA TYR A 56 -12.61 -26.24 34.68
C TYR A 56 -11.91 -27.39 35.34
N GLU A 57 -12.67 -28.28 35.99
CA GLU A 57 -12.16 -29.53 36.50
C GLU A 57 -12.33 -30.62 35.43
N LEU A 58 -11.20 -31.09 34.90
CA LEU A 58 -11.16 -32.04 33.79
C LEU A 58 -11.39 -33.45 34.28
N THR A 59 -12.67 -33.85 34.30
CA THR A 59 -13.11 -35.20 34.63
C THR A 59 -13.89 -35.78 33.46
N THR A 60 -13.87 -37.12 33.31
CA THR A 60 -14.69 -37.81 32.29
C THR A 60 -16.18 -37.64 32.50
N ASN A 61 -16.61 -37.37 33.73
CA ASN A 61 -18.01 -37.09 34.06
C ASN A 61 -18.45 -35.72 33.52
N ASN A 62 -17.60 -34.73 33.68
CA ASN A 62 -17.87 -33.38 33.21
C ASN A 62 -17.62 -33.25 31.69
N TYR A 63 -16.61 -33.96 31.19
CA TYR A 63 -16.13 -33.87 29.81
C TYR A 63 -15.93 -35.26 29.21
N PRO A 64 -17.00 -35.91 28.69
CA PRO A 64 -16.93 -37.26 28.11
C PRO A 64 -15.94 -37.43 26.98
N PHE A 65 -15.63 -36.33 26.23
CA PHE A 65 -14.63 -36.35 25.16
C PHE A 65 -13.22 -36.73 25.63
N LEU A 66 -12.92 -36.58 26.94
CA LEU A 66 -11.63 -36.99 27.52
C LEU A 66 -11.37 -38.49 27.35
N ASN A 67 -12.39 -39.32 27.14
CA ASN A 67 -12.20 -40.73 26.85
C ASN A 67 -11.41 -40.99 25.57
N ILE A 68 -11.42 -40.06 24.58
CA ILE A 68 -10.64 -40.16 23.33
C ILE A 68 -9.14 -40.14 23.64
N PHE A 69 -8.74 -39.40 24.66
CA PHE A 69 -7.35 -39.23 25.09
C PHE A 69 -6.88 -40.23 26.12
N ARG A 70 -7.76 -41.19 26.51
CA ARG A 70 -7.55 -42.10 27.61
C ARG A 70 -6.36 -43.04 27.39
N ARG A 71 -5.46 -43.08 28.36
CA ARG A 71 -4.33 -44.00 28.41
C ARG A 71 -4.29 -44.65 29.80
N PHE A 72 -3.92 -45.93 29.85
CA PHE A 72 -3.66 -46.62 31.09
C PHE A 72 -2.16 -46.71 31.30
N LEU A 73 -1.68 -46.19 32.41
CA LEU A 73 -0.32 -46.44 32.85
C LEU A 73 -0.19 -47.83 33.47
N ALA A 74 1.05 -48.37 33.50
CA ALA A 74 1.35 -49.67 34.03
C ALA A 74 0.89 -49.88 35.51
N ASN A 75 0.66 -48.79 36.25
CA ASN A 75 0.20 -48.77 37.63
C ASN A 75 -1.32 -48.65 37.79
N GLY A 76 -2.11 -48.83 36.72
CA GLY A 76 -3.57 -48.71 36.77
C GLY A 76 -4.11 -47.30 36.90
N GLN A 77 -3.26 -46.28 36.85
CA GLN A 77 -3.69 -44.88 36.87
C GLN A 77 -4.23 -44.47 35.51
N LEU A 78 -5.39 -43.81 35.55
CA LEU A 78 -6.02 -43.25 34.35
C LEU A 78 -5.40 -41.88 34.03
N THR A 79 -4.74 -41.80 32.90
CA THR A 79 -4.19 -40.56 32.38
C THR A 79 -4.77 -40.22 31.02
N TYR A 80 -4.72 -38.94 30.67
CA TYR A 80 -5.12 -38.41 29.36
C TYR A 80 -3.91 -37.78 28.69
N ARG A 81 -3.76 -38.00 27.39
CA ARG A 81 -2.70 -37.37 26.61
C ARG A 81 -3.28 -36.64 25.43
N CYS A 82 -3.12 -35.31 25.41
CA CYS A 82 -3.52 -34.45 24.31
C CYS A 82 -2.63 -33.21 24.27
N SER A 83 -2.58 -32.58 23.10
CA SER A 83 -1.95 -31.29 22.98
C SER A 83 -2.96 -30.19 23.32
N ILE A 84 -2.60 -29.30 24.24
CA ILE A 84 -3.43 -28.18 24.67
C ILE A 84 -2.76 -26.88 24.21
N PHE A 85 -3.52 -26.06 23.47
CA PHE A 85 -3.05 -24.78 22.97
C PHE A 85 -3.88 -23.67 23.59
N PHE A 86 -3.20 -22.62 24.03
CA PHE A 86 -3.83 -21.38 24.49
C PHE A 86 -3.76 -20.35 23.40
N ILE A 87 -4.90 -19.76 23.05
CA ILE A 87 -5.02 -18.69 22.06
C ILE A 87 -5.32 -17.40 22.80
N THR A 88 -4.51 -16.38 22.57
CA THR A 88 -4.73 -15.02 23.08
C THR A 88 -5.60 -14.25 22.09
N GLU A 89 -6.80 -13.84 22.52
CA GLU A 89 -7.78 -13.12 21.69
C GLU A 89 -7.67 -11.59 21.82
N THR A 90 -6.89 -11.13 22.77
CA THR A 90 -6.62 -9.69 22.92
C THR A 90 -5.83 -9.16 21.73
N GLN A 91 -5.95 -7.85 21.49
CA GLN A 91 -5.19 -7.20 20.42
C GLN A 91 -3.68 -7.41 20.62
N SER A 92 -2.96 -7.62 19.53
CA SER A 92 -1.51 -7.68 19.57
C SER A 92 -0.93 -6.29 19.91
N ALA A 93 0.34 -6.28 20.27
CA ALA A 93 1.09 -5.03 20.24
C ALA A 93 1.10 -4.45 18.82
N GLU A 94 1.24 -3.14 18.73
CA GLU A 94 1.37 -2.44 17.46
C GLU A 94 2.58 -2.97 16.66
N VAL A 95 2.35 -3.26 15.39
CA VAL A 95 3.35 -3.72 14.45
C VAL A 95 3.66 -2.58 13.48
N LEU A 96 4.89 -2.07 13.57
CA LEU A 96 5.38 -1.05 12.65
C LEU A 96 5.78 -1.70 11.33
N TRP A 97 5.46 -1.02 10.22
CA TRP A 97 5.82 -1.43 8.88
C TRP A 97 6.32 -0.26 8.06
N GLY A 98 7.12 -0.54 7.05
CA GLY A 98 7.60 0.48 6.12
C GLY A 98 8.41 -0.16 5.01
N PHE A 99 8.22 0.37 3.79
CA PHE A 99 8.91 -0.12 2.60
C PHE A 99 8.92 0.93 1.49
N PRO A 100 9.89 0.86 0.58
CA PRO A 100 9.85 1.60 -0.67
C PRO A 100 8.85 0.95 -1.63
N LEU A 101 8.10 1.76 -2.37
CA LEU A 101 7.12 1.34 -3.35
C LEU A 101 7.31 2.12 -4.65
N GLN A 102 7.45 1.42 -5.76
CA GLN A 102 7.46 2.04 -7.08
C GLN A 102 6.03 2.12 -7.59
N VAL A 103 5.61 3.32 -7.93
CA VAL A 103 4.27 3.62 -8.44
C VAL A 103 4.36 4.46 -9.71
N ARG A 104 3.27 4.50 -10.45
CA ARG A 104 3.11 5.40 -11.59
C ARG A 104 2.18 6.53 -11.16
N ASP A 105 2.60 7.76 -11.34
CA ASP A 105 1.72 8.91 -11.12
C ASP A 105 0.54 8.84 -12.11
N PRO A 106 -0.71 8.84 -11.63
CA PRO A 106 -1.87 8.66 -12.51
C PRO A 106 -2.11 9.83 -13.47
N ILE A 107 -1.69 11.03 -13.11
CA ILE A 107 -1.91 12.24 -13.90
C ILE A 107 -0.71 12.52 -14.82
N GLN A 108 0.49 12.51 -14.26
CA GLN A 108 1.73 12.82 -15.02
C GLN A 108 2.23 11.61 -15.80
N ASN A 109 1.72 10.41 -15.49
CA ASN A 109 2.08 9.17 -16.17
C ASN A 109 3.56 8.78 -16.05
N ILE A 110 4.22 9.20 -14.99
CA ILE A 110 5.64 9.02 -14.70
C ILE A 110 5.81 8.03 -13.55
N PHE A 111 6.80 7.15 -13.67
CA PHE A 111 7.17 6.27 -12.57
C PHE A 111 7.96 7.05 -11.52
N THR A 112 7.60 6.83 -10.26
CA THR A 112 8.30 7.41 -9.11
C THR A 112 8.37 6.39 -7.99
N LYS A 113 9.35 6.57 -7.13
CA LYS A 113 9.54 5.77 -5.93
C LYS A 113 9.07 6.56 -4.72
N ILE A 114 8.15 5.98 -3.97
CA ILE A 114 7.68 6.52 -2.70
C ILE A 114 8.15 5.65 -1.55
N PHE A 115 8.32 6.24 -0.39
CA PHE A 115 8.53 5.53 0.87
C PHE A 115 7.27 5.64 1.71
N VAL A 116 6.73 4.50 2.12
CA VAL A 116 5.50 4.43 2.93
C VAL A 116 5.81 3.74 4.24
N ARG A 117 5.29 4.28 5.34
CA ARG A 117 5.40 3.68 6.67
C ARG A 117 4.12 3.88 7.47
N GLY A 118 3.87 2.95 8.36
CA GLY A 118 2.69 2.98 9.21
C GLY A 118 2.73 1.93 10.30
N ALA A 119 1.56 1.66 10.85
CA ALA A 119 1.37 0.67 11.90
C ALA A 119 0.05 -0.06 11.71
N TYR A 120 -0.02 -1.27 12.25
CA TYR A 120 -1.27 -2.01 12.41
C TYR A 120 -1.26 -2.82 13.69
N THR A 121 -2.45 -3.18 14.18
CA THR A 121 -2.63 -4.15 15.26
C THR A 121 -3.43 -5.34 14.76
N LEU A 122 -3.10 -6.52 15.27
CA LEU A 122 -3.78 -7.78 14.94
C LEU A 122 -4.63 -8.24 16.12
N ARG A 123 -5.75 -8.86 15.82
CA ARG A 123 -6.57 -9.59 16.77
C ARG A 123 -6.86 -10.98 16.23
N VAL A 124 -6.94 -11.97 17.11
CA VAL A 124 -7.39 -13.31 16.73
C VAL A 124 -8.91 -13.29 16.64
N ASN A 125 -9.44 -13.53 15.43
CA ASN A 125 -10.87 -13.63 15.17
C ASN A 125 -11.33 -15.10 15.31
N ASP A 126 -10.55 -16.04 14.77
CA ASP A 126 -10.79 -17.47 14.85
C ASP A 126 -9.52 -18.23 15.26
N GLY A 127 -9.45 -18.58 16.57
CA GLY A 127 -8.29 -19.27 17.12
C GLY A 127 -8.08 -20.67 16.56
N GLY A 128 -9.15 -21.32 16.09
CA GLY A 128 -9.06 -22.63 15.45
C GLY A 128 -8.39 -22.56 14.10
N LYS A 129 -8.84 -21.62 13.25
CA LYS A 129 -8.23 -21.36 11.95
C LYS A 129 -6.77 -20.93 12.10
N LEU A 130 -6.47 -20.04 13.08
CA LEU A 130 -5.11 -19.60 13.34
C LEU A 130 -4.20 -20.79 13.70
N LEU A 131 -4.64 -21.64 14.63
CA LEU A 131 -3.87 -22.81 15.03
C LEU A 131 -3.62 -23.77 13.86
N LEU A 132 -4.67 -24.10 13.10
CA LEU A 132 -4.56 -25.00 11.94
C LEU A 132 -3.63 -24.40 10.86
N THR A 133 -3.68 -23.10 10.62
CA THR A 133 -2.77 -22.41 9.69
C THR A 133 -1.32 -22.55 10.14
N LEU A 134 -1.02 -22.27 11.42
CA LEU A 134 0.33 -22.36 11.95
C LEU A 134 0.87 -23.78 11.95
N LEU A 135 0.05 -24.75 12.34
CA LEU A 135 0.41 -26.18 12.33
C LEU A 135 0.62 -26.67 10.88
N GLY A 136 -0.28 -26.32 9.96
CA GLY A 136 -0.21 -26.75 8.56
C GLY A 136 1.00 -26.20 7.82
N MET A 137 1.47 -25.01 8.20
CA MET A 137 2.65 -24.37 7.60
C MET A 137 3.95 -24.64 8.35
N ASN A 138 3.92 -25.49 9.37
CA ASN A 138 5.07 -25.84 10.20
C ASN A 138 5.80 -24.63 10.80
N VAL A 139 5.05 -23.57 11.12
CA VAL A 139 5.58 -22.36 11.77
C VAL A 139 5.84 -22.65 13.24
N ASN A 140 7.01 -22.28 13.73
CA ASN A 140 7.31 -22.39 15.16
C ASN A 140 6.60 -21.28 15.94
N PHE A 141 5.32 -21.49 16.29
CA PHE A 141 4.49 -20.53 17.02
C PHE A 141 4.94 -20.27 18.46
N MET A 142 5.82 -21.11 19.01
CA MET A 142 6.47 -20.87 20.32
C MET A 142 7.58 -19.83 20.25
N ALA A 143 8.04 -19.49 19.04
CA ALA A 143 8.92 -18.36 18.80
C ALA A 143 8.09 -17.18 18.31
N ALA A 144 7.86 -16.18 19.18
CA ALA A 144 7.07 -14.97 18.82
C ALA A 144 7.60 -14.28 17.55
N GLN A 145 8.90 -14.41 17.31
CA GLN A 145 9.58 -13.80 16.18
C GLN A 145 9.22 -14.48 14.86
N ASP A 146 9.12 -15.80 14.83
CA ASP A 146 8.77 -16.57 13.62
C ASP A 146 7.33 -16.33 13.20
N THR A 147 6.41 -16.28 14.17
CA THR A 147 4.99 -15.97 13.92
C THR A 147 4.81 -14.54 13.43
N LYS A 148 5.50 -13.57 14.05
CA LYS A 148 5.48 -12.17 13.58
C LYS A 148 6.07 -12.02 12.18
N ALA A 149 7.18 -12.69 11.89
CA ALA A 149 7.81 -12.63 10.57
C ALA A 149 6.91 -13.25 9.49
N PHE A 150 6.29 -14.38 9.78
CA PHE A 150 5.39 -15.08 8.86
C PHE A 150 4.20 -14.21 8.44
N PHE A 151 3.46 -13.70 9.43
CA PHE A 151 2.31 -12.84 9.14
C PHE A 151 2.72 -11.46 8.65
N GLY A 152 3.83 -10.90 9.19
CA GLY A 152 4.35 -9.60 8.78
C GLY A 152 4.67 -9.54 7.30
N ASN A 153 5.39 -10.52 6.77
CA ASN A 153 5.74 -10.59 5.34
C ASN A 153 4.49 -10.72 4.47
N ARG A 154 3.53 -11.56 4.87
CA ARG A 154 2.28 -11.75 4.13
C ARG A 154 1.44 -10.47 4.10
N ILE A 155 1.28 -9.82 5.26
CA ILE A 155 0.54 -8.56 5.38
C ILE A 155 1.25 -7.45 4.61
N GLN A 156 2.57 -7.32 4.73
CA GLN A 156 3.36 -6.33 3.99
C GLN A 156 3.19 -6.47 2.49
N GLN A 157 3.25 -7.69 1.95
CA GLN A 157 3.04 -7.94 0.53
C GLN A 157 1.64 -7.48 0.08
N GLN A 158 0.63 -7.70 0.90
CA GLN A 158 -0.74 -7.30 0.59
C GLN A 158 -0.92 -5.78 0.67
N ILE A 159 -0.35 -5.13 1.70
CA ILE A 159 -0.32 -3.67 1.80
C ILE A 159 0.34 -3.08 0.55
N THR A 160 1.49 -3.62 0.14
CA THR A 160 2.21 -3.20 -1.07
C THR A 160 1.33 -3.28 -2.32
N ASN A 161 0.68 -4.42 -2.53
CA ASN A 161 -0.19 -4.63 -3.70
C ASN A 161 -1.42 -3.71 -3.69
N LEU A 162 -2.07 -3.56 -2.54
CA LEU A 162 -3.25 -2.69 -2.41
C LEU A 162 -2.90 -1.22 -2.60
N LEU A 163 -1.81 -0.74 -1.98
CA LEU A 163 -1.31 0.62 -2.17
C LEU A 163 -0.97 0.91 -3.63
N ALA A 164 -0.21 0.01 -4.26
CA ALA A 164 0.15 0.17 -5.67
C ALA A 164 -1.10 0.24 -6.57
N ARG A 165 -2.06 -0.65 -6.35
CA ARG A 165 -3.33 -0.66 -7.11
C ARG A 165 -4.14 0.61 -6.86
N TYR A 166 -4.29 1.02 -5.59
CA TYR A 166 -5.02 2.21 -5.21
C TYR A 166 -4.42 3.46 -5.87
N ILE A 167 -3.11 3.66 -5.74
CA ILE A 167 -2.41 4.80 -6.32
C ILE A 167 -2.55 4.80 -7.83
N ASN A 168 -2.29 3.67 -8.51
CA ASN A 168 -2.35 3.58 -9.97
C ASN A 168 -3.78 3.75 -10.54
N SER A 169 -4.83 3.44 -9.77
CA SER A 169 -6.23 3.62 -10.16
C SER A 169 -6.83 4.96 -9.73
N SER A 170 -6.12 5.71 -8.88
CA SER A 170 -6.54 7.02 -8.43
C SER A 170 -6.53 8.03 -9.58
N GLN A 171 -7.38 9.05 -9.49
CA GLN A 171 -7.36 10.21 -10.39
C GLN A 171 -6.63 11.41 -9.75
N ARG A 172 -5.78 11.13 -8.76
CA ARG A 172 -5.03 12.12 -7.97
C ARG A 172 -3.54 11.95 -8.21
N GLU A 173 -2.80 13.04 -8.14
CA GLU A 173 -1.33 13.02 -8.24
C GLU A 173 -0.71 12.35 -7.02
N VAL A 174 0.44 11.67 -7.22
CA VAL A 174 1.14 10.97 -6.13
C VAL A 174 1.49 11.92 -4.98
N ILE A 175 1.88 13.16 -5.27
CA ILE A 175 2.18 14.18 -4.25
C ILE A 175 0.94 14.53 -3.42
N GLU A 176 -0.22 14.62 -4.05
CA GLU A 176 -1.48 14.87 -3.36
C GLU A 176 -1.83 13.71 -2.44
N LEU A 177 -1.69 12.47 -2.93
CA LEU A 177 -1.91 11.26 -2.12
C LEU A 177 -0.93 11.16 -0.95
N CYS A 178 0.33 11.58 -1.15
CA CYS A 178 1.33 11.64 -0.08
C CYS A 178 0.96 12.62 1.04
N ASN A 179 0.15 13.62 0.75
CA ASN A 179 -0.34 14.59 1.75
C ASN A 179 -1.66 14.16 2.42
N ASP A 180 -2.29 13.07 1.93
CA ASP A 180 -3.58 12.57 2.45
C ASP A 180 -3.46 11.14 2.99
N ASN A 181 -2.55 10.94 3.94
CA ASN A 181 -2.32 9.63 4.54
C ASN A 181 -3.57 9.00 5.15
N ILE A 182 -4.44 9.83 5.75
CA ILE A 182 -5.67 9.37 6.42
C ILE A 182 -6.68 8.88 5.38
N GLY A 183 -6.89 9.64 4.31
CA GLY A 183 -7.79 9.24 3.23
C GLY A 183 -7.36 7.93 2.59
N VAL A 184 -6.07 7.81 2.25
CA VAL A 184 -5.50 6.57 1.68
C VAL A 184 -5.65 5.39 2.64
N ALA A 185 -5.38 5.57 3.93
CA ALA A 185 -5.54 4.51 4.93
C ALA A 185 -7.00 4.07 5.06
N THR A 186 -7.95 5.00 5.05
CA THR A 186 -9.39 4.72 5.16
C THR A 186 -9.89 3.87 4.00
N GLU A 187 -9.45 4.15 2.78
CA GLU A 187 -9.83 3.41 1.57
C GLU A 187 -9.22 1.99 1.51
N ILE A 188 -8.03 1.81 2.06
CA ILE A 188 -7.31 0.53 2.00
C ILE A 188 -7.71 -0.41 3.14
N THR A 189 -8.04 0.11 4.32
CA THR A 189 -8.37 -0.69 5.51
C THR A 189 -9.41 -1.78 5.25
N PRO A 190 -10.57 -1.52 4.60
CA PRO A 190 -11.57 -2.55 4.34
C PRO A 190 -11.07 -3.69 3.46
N LEU A 191 -10.12 -3.39 2.57
CA LEU A 191 -9.56 -4.36 1.63
C LEU A 191 -8.51 -5.27 2.28
N LEU A 192 -7.88 -4.82 3.36
CA LEU A 192 -6.90 -5.59 4.12
C LEU A 192 -7.55 -6.69 4.98
N GLY A 193 -8.75 -6.46 5.51
CA GLY A 193 -9.44 -7.37 6.42
C GLY A 193 -9.61 -8.77 5.84
N SER A 194 -10.11 -8.87 4.62
CA SER A 194 -10.44 -10.14 3.97
C SER A 194 -9.24 -11.07 3.74
N ILE A 195 -8.02 -10.54 3.72
CA ILE A 195 -6.81 -11.27 3.31
C ILE A 195 -6.25 -12.17 4.41
N ILE A 196 -6.43 -11.77 5.66
CA ILE A 196 -5.93 -12.51 6.83
C ILE A 196 -7.03 -13.22 7.62
N GLU A 197 -8.30 -12.98 7.29
CA GLU A 197 -9.45 -13.71 7.89
C GLU A 197 -9.36 -15.21 7.63
N ASP A 198 -8.83 -15.62 6.48
CA ASP A 198 -8.59 -17.04 6.17
C ASP A 198 -7.58 -17.69 7.13
N CYS A 199 -6.71 -16.89 7.74
CA CYS A 199 -5.76 -17.34 8.76
C CYS A 199 -6.30 -17.22 10.18
N GLY A 200 -7.55 -16.79 10.38
CA GLY A 200 -8.16 -16.58 11.70
C GLY A 200 -7.69 -15.29 12.41
N LEU A 201 -7.16 -14.34 11.66
CA LEU A 201 -6.70 -13.03 12.15
C LEU A 201 -7.52 -11.91 11.53
N GLU A 202 -7.57 -10.77 12.20
CA GLU A 202 -8.09 -9.52 11.65
C GLU A 202 -7.16 -8.35 11.97
N ILE A 203 -7.14 -7.37 11.11
CA ILE A 203 -6.48 -6.09 11.35
C ILE A 203 -7.48 -5.16 12.02
N VAL A 204 -7.20 -4.77 13.26
CA VAL A 204 -8.10 -3.92 14.06
C VAL A 204 -7.85 -2.45 13.77
N ASN A 205 -6.58 -2.05 13.75
CA ASN A 205 -6.15 -0.70 13.47
C ASN A 205 -5.13 -0.74 12.36
N PHE A 206 -5.36 0.03 11.33
CA PHE A 206 -4.40 0.26 10.26
C PHE A 206 -4.19 1.76 10.07
N SER A 207 -2.96 2.17 10.01
CA SER A 207 -2.60 3.57 9.82
C SER A 207 -1.42 3.73 8.90
N ILE A 208 -1.42 4.80 8.13
CA ILE A 208 -0.26 5.28 7.36
C ILE A 208 0.26 6.51 8.08
N SER A 209 1.45 6.40 8.68
CA SER A 209 2.06 7.49 9.45
C SER A 209 2.75 8.50 8.54
N ALA A 210 3.34 8.04 7.44
CA ALA A 210 3.95 8.90 6.43
C ALA A 210 3.99 8.19 5.07
N MET A 211 3.81 8.99 4.05
CA MET A 211 3.98 8.63 2.65
C MET A 211 4.70 9.80 1.97
N GLN A 212 5.82 9.55 1.33
CA GLN A 212 6.61 10.62 0.71
C GLN A 212 7.36 10.10 -0.51
N VAL A 213 7.56 10.96 -1.49
CA VAL A 213 8.41 10.67 -2.65
C VAL A 213 9.85 10.55 -2.18
N ASP A 214 10.58 9.54 -2.66
CA ASP A 214 11.99 9.30 -2.32
C ASP A 214 12.81 10.58 -2.64
N GLU A 215 13.66 11.00 -1.71
CA GLU A 215 14.50 12.19 -1.86
C GLU A 215 15.49 12.07 -3.03
N ASN A 216 15.86 10.84 -3.36
CA ASN A 216 16.78 10.55 -4.46
C ASN A 216 16.07 10.19 -5.77
N ASP A 217 14.72 10.31 -5.83
CA ASP A 217 13.98 10.05 -7.07
C ASP A 217 14.25 11.17 -8.08
N PRO A 218 14.74 10.84 -9.29
CA PRO A 218 15.05 11.83 -10.31
C PRO A 218 13.83 12.63 -10.75
N ASN A 219 12.64 12.06 -10.64
CA ASN A 219 11.39 12.70 -11.08
C ASN A 219 10.73 13.55 -9.97
N ARG A 220 11.27 13.56 -8.76
CA ARG A 220 10.69 14.28 -7.61
C ARG A 220 10.44 15.76 -7.91
N ARG A 221 11.47 16.45 -8.39
CA ARG A 221 11.36 17.90 -8.70
C ARG A 221 10.31 18.19 -9.76
N PHE A 222 10.24 17.33 -10.77
CA PHE A 222 9.24 17.47 -11.82
C PHE A 222 7.83 17.31 -11.25
N LEU A 223 7.58 16.28 -10.44
CA LEU A 223 6.27 16.03 -9.81
C LEU A 223 5.87 17.18 -8.88
N GLU A 224 6.80 17.70 -8.07
CA GLU A 224 6.55 18.83 -7.17
C GLU A 224 6.19 20.11 -7.97
N MET A 225 6.90 20.41 -9.06
CA MET A 225 6.60 21.56 -9.92
C MET A 225 5.28 21.39 -10.66
N ALA A 226 4.99 20.20 -11.18
CA ALA A 226 3.73 19.91 -11.87
C ALA A 226 2.54 20.09 -10.95
N TYR A 227 2.64 19.55 -9.73
CA TYR A 227 1.62 19.70 -8.68
C TYR A 227 1.41 21.17 -8.29
N ALA A 228 2.50 21.90 -8.01
CA ALA A 228 2.44 23.32 -7.66
C ALA A 228 1.77 24.16 -8.75
N LYS A 229 2.15 23.93 -10.01
CA LYS A 229 1.58 24.62 -11.17
C LYS A 229 0.09 24.31 -11.36
N ARG A 230 -0.32 23.07 -11.16
CA ARG A 230 -1.73 22.68 -11.23
C ARG A 230 -2.54 23.35 -10.12
N ARG A 231 -2.03 23.38 -8.88
CA ARG A 231 -2.67 24.05 -7.75
C ARG A 231 -2.79 25.57 -7.99
N GLU A 232 -1.76 26.18 -8.56
CA GLU A 232 -1.81 27.59 -8.97
C GLU A 232 -2.93 27.84 -9.98
N MET A 233 -3.06 26.99 -11.00
CA MET A 233 -4.13 27.08 -11.99
C MET A 233 -5.52 26.89 -11.36
N GLU A 234 -5.67 25.95 -10.43
CA GLU A 234 -6.93 25.72 -9.72
C GLU A 234 -7.33 26.92 -8.86
N ILE A 235 -6.38 27.55 -8.17
CA ILE A 235 -6.62 28.72 -7.32
C ILE A 235 -6.98 29.95 -8.15
N MET A 236 -6.24 30.18 -9.25
CA MET A 236 -6.45 31.36 -10.10
C MET A 236 -7.64 31.20 -11.06
N GLY A 237 -8.10 29.96 -11.32
CA GLY A 237 -9.20 29.69 -12.24
C GLY A 237 -9.03 30.35 -13.60
N ASN A 238 -10.08 30.96 -14.13
CA ASN A 238 -10.05 31.61 -15.44
C ASN A 238 -9.09 32.82 -15.53
N GLN A 239 -8.68 33.41 -14.41
CA GLN A 239 -7.73 34.51 -14.38
C GLN A 239 -6.32 34.07 -14.78
N TYR A 240 -5.95 32.81 -14.55
CA TYR A 240 -4.64 32.29 -14.94
C TYR A 240 -4.38 32.39 -16.45
N ALA A 241 -5.36 32.03 -17.27
CA ALA A 241 -5.26 32.12 -18.73
C ALA A 241 -5.06 33.56 -19.21
N VAL A 242 -5.78 34.51 -18.60
CA VAL A 242 -5.67 35.96 -18.94
C VAL A 242 -4.32 36.51 -18.52
N ILE A 243 -3.80 36.17 -17.34
CA ILE A 243 -2.49 36.62 -16.85
C ILE A 243 -1.37 36.10 -17.77
N LYS A 244 -1.41 34.80 -18.10
CA LYS A 244 -0.42 34.19 -19.01
C LYS A 244 -0.45 34.78 -20.42
N GLU A 245 -1.63 35.09 -20.95
CA GLU A 245 -1.76 35.77 -22.26
C GLU A 245 -1.17 37.17 -22.21
N THR A 246 -1.37 37.89 -21.08
CA THR A 246 -0.80 39.23 -20.89
C THR A 246 0.72 39.16 -20.74
N ASP A 247 1.26 38.18 -20.03
CA ASP A 247 2.72 37.96 -19.89
C ASP A 247 3.37 37.62 -21.23
N ILE A 248 2.74 36.78 -22.04
CA ILE A 248 3.21 36.44 -23.39
C ILE A 248 3.24 37.69 -24.28
N ARG A 249 2.18 38.51 -24.26
CA ARG A 249 2.14 39.77 -25.01
C ARG A 249 3.20 40.77 -24.55
N THR A 250 3.39 40.90 -23.22
CA THR A 250 4.39 41.81 -22.64
C THR A 250 5.81 41.37 -22.95
N ASN A 251 6.10 40.08 -22.97
CA ASN A 251 7.41 39.54 -23.34
C ASN A 251 7.63 39.58 -24.84
N ALA A 252 6.60 39.37 -25.66
CA ALA A 252 6.68 39.55 -27.10
C ALA A 252 6.96 41.01 -27.49
N SER A 253 6.45 42.01 -26.74
CA SER A 253 6.72 43.44 -26.97
C SER A 253 8.14 43.87 -26.54
N LYS A 254 8.83 43.07 -25.72
CA LYS A 254 10.23 43.33 -25.30
C LYS A 254 11.27 42.75 -26.26
N THR A 255 10.85 41.98 -27.27
CA THR A 255 11.78 41.48 -28.29
C THR A 255 12.11 42.56 -29.29
N PRO A 256 13.39 42.71 -29.76
CA PRO A 256 13.85 43.80 -30.65
C PRO A 256 13.20 43.81 -32.04
N PHE A 257 12.32 42.86 -32.36
CA PHE A 257 11.64 42.79 -33.68
C PHE A 257 10.32 43.58 -33.77
N ALA A 258 9.92 44.28 -32.69
CA ALA A 258 8.68 45.08 -32.70
C ALA A 258 8.70 46.32 -33.59
N ASN A 259 9.82 46.62 -34.26
CA ASN A 259 9.97 47.82 -35.13
C ASN A 259 9.94 47.53 -36.64
N TYR A 260 9.40 46.40 -37.07
CA TYR A 260 9.17 46.20 -38.50
C TYR A 260 7.79 46.76 -38.87
N HIS A 261 7.75 48.03 -39.26
CA HIS A 261 6.61 48.63 -39.95
C HIS A 261 6.63 48.16 -41.40
N PRO A 262 5.66 47.42 -41.91
CA PRO A 262 5.44 47.30 -43.34
C PRO A 262 4.78 48.62 -43.80
N GLN A 263 5.56 49.45 -44.46
CA GLN A 263 5.00 50.59 -45.20
C GLN A 263 4.20 50.10 -46.40
N ASN A 264 2.97 50.62 -46.45
CA ASN A 264 2.13 50.75 -47.65
C ASN A 264 1.55 49.46 -48.25
N TYR A 265 0.31 49.20 -47.87
CA TYR A 265 -0.69 48.80 -48.88
C TYR A 265 -2.03 49.46 -48.55
N SER A 266 -2.45 50.35 -49.43
CA SER A 266 -3.77 50.95 -49.43
C SER A 266 -4.80 49.96 -49.94
N PRO A 267 -5.99 49.90 -49.32
CA PRO A 267 -7.06 49.05 -49.83
C PRO A 267 -7.82 49.79 -50.90
N THR A 268 -7.76 49.31 -52.14
CA THR A 268 -8.75 49.62 -53.14
C THR A 268 -9.88 48.63 -53.15
N THR A 269 -11.05 49.16 -52.92
CA THR A 269 -12.37 48.56 -52.99
C THR A 269 -12.64 47.99 -54.39
N SER A 270 -13.16 46.75 -54.51
CA SER A 270 -14.27 46.47 -55.43
C SER A 270 -14.91 45.10 -55.17
N ILE A 271 -16.19 45.17 -55.25
CA ILE A 271 -17.27 44.24 -55.08
C ILE A 271 -17.21 43.11 -56.13
N GLY A 272 -17.62 41.88 -55.75
CA GLY A 272 -18.27 40.97 -56.69
C GLY A 272 -17.85 39.51 -56.67
N GLY A 273 -18.70 38.62 -56.20
CA GLY A 273 -19.05 37.39 -56.94
C GLY A 273 -18.38 36.09 -56.57
N SER A 274 -19.17 35.23 -55.94
CA SER A 274 -19.36 33.76 -56.19
C SER A 274 -18.20 32.80 -55.95
N ALA A 275 -18.52 31.90 -55.01
CA ALA A 275 -18.28 30.44 -54.94
C ALA A 275 -17.32 29.84 -56.00
N VAL A 276 -16.35 29.07 -55.48
CA VAL A 276 -15.99 27.68 -55.86
C VAL A 276 -14.81 27.26 -54.98
N ALA A 277 -14.96 26.09 -54.32
CA ALA A 277 -13.81 25.37 -53.81
C ALA A 277 -13.02 24.78 -54.99
N PRO A 278 -11.71 24.68 -54.88
CA PRO A 278 -11.08 23.40 -54.98
C PRO A 278 -9.87 23.17 -54.05
N GLN A 279 -9.79 21.94 -53.64
CA GLN A 279 -8.60 21.09 -53.48
C GLN A 279 -7.20 21.68 -53.62
N GLY A 280 -6.41 21.36 -52.57
CA GLY A 280 -5.08 20.77 -52.68
C GLY A 280 -3.96 21.60 -53.23
N GLN A 281 -2.99 21.84 -52.33
CA GLN A 281 -1.54 21.79 -52.63
C GLN A 281 -0.78 22.10 -51.33
N SER A 282 -0.20 21.06 -50.75
CA SER A 282 1.21 20.72 -50.62
C SER A 282 2.18 21.91 -50.47
N ASN A 283 2.83 21.86 -49.25
CA ASN A 283 4.23 22.15 -48.99
C ASN A 283 4.83 23.49 -49.41
N THR A 284 5.09 24.30 -48.38
CA THR A 284 6.43 24.94 -48.16
C THR A 284 6.43 25.67 -46.82
N ASN A 285 6.38 24.95 -45.70
CA ASN A 285 6.61 25.54 -44.38
C ASN A 285 7.52 24.68 -43.47
N GLY A 286 8.31 23.76 -44.05
CA GLY A 286 9.21 22.91 -43.28
C GLY A 286 10.30 23.69 -42.50
N GLY A 287 10.72 24.85 -42.99
CA GLY A 287 11.76 25.63 -42.34
C GLY A 287 11.29 26.43 -41.11
N ASN A 288 10.04 26.90 -41.12
CA ASN A 288 9.50 27.68 -39.99
C ASN A 288 9.10 26.75 -38.82
N ASP A 289 8.55 25.59 -39.11
CA ASP A 289 8.20 24.58 -38.09
C ASP A 289 9.44 24.03 -37.35
N LEU A 290 10.52 23.82 -38.10
CA LEU A 290 11.82 23.42 -37.56
C LEU A 290 12.46 24.48 -36.67
N MET A 291 12.44 25.72 -37.10
CA MET A 291 12.97 26.84 -36.30
C MET A 291 12.15 27.02 -35.02
N GLN A 292 10.86 26.76 -35.05
CA GLN A 292 9.98 26.85 -33.91
C GLN A 292 10.24 25.72 -32.90
N ARG A 293 10.39 24.49 -33.36
CA ARG A 293 10.75 23.32 -32.50
C ARG A 293 12.14 23.48 -31.86
N LEU A 294 13.12 24.02 -32.60
CA LEU A 294 14.44 24.26 -32.02
C LEU A 294 14.44 25.42 -31.01
N LYS A 295 13.58 26.42 -31.18
CA LYS A 295 13.40 27.49 -30.19
C LYS A 295 12.69 26.98 -28.93
N GLU A 296 11.66 26.17 -29.08
CA GLU A 296 10.97 25.55 -27.97
C GLU A 296 11.91 24.61 -27.16
N LEU A 297 12.73 23.83 -27.86
CA LEU A 297 13.74 22.97 -27.22
C LEU A 297 14.79 23.78 -26.45
N ARG A 298 15.20 24.92 -26.97
CA ARG A 298 16.14 25.81 -26.29
C ARG A 298 15.51 26.49 -25.08
N SER A 299 14.25 26.89 -25.17
CA SER A 299 13.50 27.42 -24.02
C SER A 299 13.41 26.41 -22.88
N LEU A 300 13.18 25.13 -23.19
CA LEU A 300 13.15 24.05 -22.19
C LEU A 300 14.51 23.86 -21.50
N MET A 301 15.62 24.06 -22.23
CA MET A 301 16.95 24.01 -21.65
C MET A 301 17.25 25.26 -20.80
N ASP A 302 16.91 26.45 -21.29
CA ASP A 302 17.10 27.71 -20.55
C ASP A 302 16.22 27.78 -19.28
N GLU A 303 15.07 27.10 -19.26
CA GLU A 303 14.19 26.95 -18.13
C GLU A 303 14.63 25.78 -17.18
N GLY A 304 15.72 25.08 -17.53
CA GLY A 304 16.26 23.97 -16.72
C GLY A 304 15.38 22.70 -16.70
N LEU A 305 14.45 22.59 -17.64
CA LEU A 305 13.52 21.45 -17.77
C LEU A 305 14.16 20.26 -18.48
N ILE A 306 15.23 20.48 -19.25
CA ILE A 306 16.04 19.44 -19.88
C ILE A 306 17.53 19.74 -19.65
N THR A 307 18.32 18.69 -19.56
CA THR A 307 19.77 18.80 -19.44
C THR A 307 20.41 19.16 -20.79
N GLU A 308 21.62 19.69 -20.75
CA GLU A 308 22.39 20.00 -21.97
C GLU A 308 22.62 18.74 -22.85
N ALA A 309 22.75 17.58 -22.24
CA ALA A 309 22.89 16.30 -22.93
C ALA A 309 21.60 15.94 -23.70
N GLU A 310 20.45 16.04 -23.05
CA GLU A 310 19.13 15.79 -23.66
C GLU A 310 18.79 16.81 -24.76
N TYR A 311 19.16 18.07 -24.55
CA TYR A 311 19.05 19.10 -25.57
C TYR A 311 19.82 18.74 -26.82
N ASN A 312 21.10 18.37 -26.69
CA ASN A 312 21.95 18.01 -27.81
C ASN A 312 21.47 16.75 -28.55
N GLU A 313 21.00 15.73 -27.82
CA GLU A 313 20.45 14.51 -28.42
C GLU A 313 19.18 14.80 -29.21
N THR A 314 18.24 15.55 -28.63
CA THR A 314 16.96 15.89 -29.28
C THR A 314 17.16 16.84 -30.48
N ARG A 315 18.08 17.77 -30.35
CA ARG A 315 18.48 18.67 -31.46
C ARG A 315 19.03 17.86 -32.66
N LEU A 316 19.90 16.88 -32.41
CA LEU A 316 20.43 16.00 -33.45
C LEU A 316 19.33 15.16 -34.10
N ARG A 317 18.35 14.66 -33.33
CA ARG A 317 17.20 13.92 -33.89
C ARG A 317 16.33 14.80 -34.78
N ILE A 318 16.08 16.04 -34.37
CA ILE A 318 15.30 17.00 -35.18
C ILE A 318 16.05 17.34 -36.50
N LEU A 319 17.37 17.50 -36.45
CA LEU A 319 18.17 17.80 -37.62
C LEU A 319 18.35 16.59 -38.56
N ASN A 320 18.48 15.40 -38.03
CA ASN A 320 18.64 14.16 -38.82
C ASN A 320 17.34 13.63 -39.47
N ASN A 321 16.17 14.10 -39.03
CA ASN A 321 14.89 13.80 -39.71
C ASN A 321 14.64 14.65 -40.96
N ILE A 322 15.63 15.39 -41.41
CA ILE A 322 15.57 16.28 -42.62
C ILE A 322 16.35 15.67 -43.79
N ILE A 323 17.18 14.67 -43.53
CA ILE A 323 17.91 13.92 -44.53
C ILE A 323 17.18 12.61 -44.82
#